data_6f52ee64bb3fffebb6edd96f754dcb04
#
_entry.id   6f52ee64bb3fffebb6edd96f754dcb04
#
_cell.length_a   1.000
_cell.length_b   1.000
_cell.length_c   1.000
_cell.angle_alpha   90.00
_cell.angle_beta   90.00
_cell.angle_gamma   90.00
#
_symmetry.space_group_name_H-M   'P 1'
#
loop_
_entity.id
_entity.type
_entity.pdbx_description
1 polymer ?
#
loop_
_entity_poly.entity_id
_entity_poly.type
_entity_poly.pdbx_seq_one_letter_code
_entity_poly.pdbx_strand_id
1 'polypeptide(L)'
;MIKYWQSMDEYHYFPGEMKVHFDPSERARMHHELWIPWQKLRSFDTDRAMRFLEPRYSPTGRPAINQPQILRSFILFFLLIAQGLIPLSLTLWIRRLKADRVLAALIGCTTDSLPPLGSY
;
A
#
# COMPACT_ATOMS: atom_id res chain seq x y z
N MET A 1 -0.70 -3.41 19.76
CA MET A 1 -1.62 -2.24 19.73
C MET A 1 -1.44 -1.46 18.43
N ILE A 2 -2.51 -1.10 17.77
CA ILE A 2 -2.47 -0.16 16.64
C ILE A 2 -2.69 1.23 17.24
N LYS A 3 -1.63 2.04 17.25
CA LYS A 3 -1.67 3.36 17.88
C LYS A 3 -2.20 4.44 16.96
N TYR A 4 -1.79 4.40 15.70
CA TYR A 4 -2.12 5.39 14.68
C TYR A 4 -2.07 4.72 13.31
N TRP A 5 -2.95 5.15 12.41
CA TRP A 5 -2.92 4.65 11.04
C TRP A 5 -3.34 5.72 10.04
N GLN A 6 -2.89 5.56 8.80
CA GLN A 6 -3.32 6.38 7.68
C GLN A 6 -4.80 6.10 7.41
N SER A 7 -5.64 7.13 7.55
CA SER A 7 -7.08 7.00 7.30
C SER A 7 -7.38 6.85 5.81
N MET A 8 -8.60 6.41 5.50
CA MET A 8 -9.08 6.37 4.12
C MET A 8 -9.05 7.76 3.49
N ASP A 9 -9.41 8.81 4.23
CA ASP A 9 -9.36 10.17 3.71
C ASP A 9 -7.94 10.58 3.35
N GLU A 10 -6.98 10.33 4.21
CA GLU A 10 -5.56 10.59 3.91
C GLU A 10 -5.11 9.80 2.69
N TYR A 11 -5.46 8.53 2.61
CA TYR A 11 -5.08 7.66 1.50
C TYR A 11 -5.69 8.13 0.18
N HIS A 12 -6.95 8.58 0.17
CA HIS A 12 -7.60 9.02 -1.07
C HIS A 12 -6.85 10.16 -1.77
N TYR A 13 -6.20 11.02 -1.01
CA TYR A 13 -5.43 12.13 -1.56
C TYR A 13 -3.99 11.79 -1.86
N PHE A 14 -3.42 10.80 -1.17
CA PHE A 14 -1.99 10.54 -1.21
C PHE A 14 -1.45 10.20 -2.60
N PRO A 15 -2.02 9.24 -3.36
CA PRO A 15 -1.49 8.94 -4.70
C PRO A 15 -1.55 10.13 -5.66
N GLY A 16 -2.61 10.94 -5.56
CA GLY A 16 -2.76 12.15 -6.36
C GLY A 16 -1.72 13.21 -6.01
N GLU A 17 -1.38 13.37 -4.74
CA GLU A 17 -0.31 14.27 -4.30
C GLU A 17 1.05 13.81 -4.83
N MET A 18 1.33 12.52 -4.74
CA MET A 18 2.60 11.96 -5.22
C MET A 18 2.73 12.03 -6.74
N LYS A 19 1.60 11.95 -7.47
CA LYS A 19 1.56 12.03 -8.92
C LYS A 19 2.20 13.31 -9.47
N VAL A 20 2.17 14.40 -8.72
CA VAL A 20 2.80 15.68 -9.11
C VAL A 20 4.30 15.50 -9.34
N HIS A 21 4.94 14.57 -8.65
CA HIS A 21 6.37 14.31 -8.75
C HIS A 21 6.73 13.28 -9.82
N PHE A 22 5.74 12.66 -10.46
CA PHE A 22 5.94 11.60 -11.44
C PHE A 22 6.22 12.16 -12.82
N ASP A 23 7.05 11.46 -13.59
CA ASP A 23 7.24 11.77 -15.00
C ASP A 23 6.03 11.32 -15.84
N PRO A 24 5.92 11.72 -17.12
CA PRO A 24 4.79 11.32 -17.97
C PRO A 24 4.61 9.81 -18.11
N SER A 25 5.69 9.05 -18.13
CA SER A 25 5.65 7.59 -18.22
C SER A 25 5.03 6.99 -16.95
N GLU A 26 5.44 7.47 -15.79
CA GLU A 26 4.90 7.02 -14.51
C GLU A 26 3.41 7.35 -14.37
N ARG A 27 3.00 8.55 -14.78
CA ARG A 27 1.58 8.95 -14.77
C ARG A 27 0.74 8.10 -15.72
N ALA A 28 1.25 7.83 -16.90
CA ALA A 28 0.57 6.96 -17.85
C ALA A 28 0.38 5.56 -17.31
N ARG A 29 1.40 4.99 -16.68
CA ARG A 29 1.33 3.68 -16.05
C ARG A 29 0.28 3.63 -14.95
N MET A 30 0.19 4.68 -14.12
CA MET A 30 -0.80 4.81 -13.07
C MET A 30 -2.24 4.83 -13.62
N HIS A 31 -2.45 5.49 -14.75
CA HIS A 31 -3.78 5.66 -15.36
C HIS A 31 -4.18 4.55 -16.33
N HIS A 32 -3.27 3.66 -16.71
CA HIS A 32 -3.53 2.56 -17.64
C HIS A 32 -3.29 1.21 -16.99
N GLU A 33 -2.06 0.75 -16.92
CA GLU A 33 -1.72 -0.58 -16.41
C GLU A 33 -2.20 -0.80 -14.96
N LEU A 34 -2.03 0.20 -14.10
CA LEU A 34 -2.32 0.10 -12.67
C LEU A 34 -3.69 0.68 -12.28
N TRP A 35 -4.48 1.14 -13.26
CA TRP A 35 -5.75 1.81 -12.96
C TRP A 35 -6.73 0.90 -12.23
N ILE A 36 -6.98 -0.31 -12.73
CA ILE A 36 -7.93 -1.24 -12.12
C ILE A 36 -7.47 -1.69 -10.73
N PRO A 37 -6.23 -2.16 -10.54
CA PRO A 37 -5.73 -2.46 -9.20
C PRO A 37 -5.85 -1.27 -8.23
N TRP A 38 -5.54 -0.07 -8.69
CA TRP A 38 -5.64 1.13 -7.87
C TRP A 38 -7.08 1.40 -7.44
N GLN A 39 -8.05 1.31 -8.36
CA GLN A 39 -9.46 1.51 -8.01
C GLN A 39 -9.95 0.47 -7.00
N LYS A 40 -9.50 -0.77 -7.11
CA LYS A 40 -9.83 -1.81 -6.14
C LYS A 40 -9.25 -1.50 -4.75
N LEU A 41 -8.02 -1.00 -4.69
CA LEU A 41 -7.43 -0.56 -3.42
C LEU A 41 -8.21 0.60 -2.80
N ARG A 42 -8.63 1.56 -3.61
CA ARG A 42 -9.41 2.72 -3.14
C ARG A 42 -10.78 2.32 -2.62
N SER A 43 -11.33 1.22 -3.09
CA SER A 43 -12.62 0.70 -2.66
C SER A 43 -12.53 -0.13 -1.39
N PHE A 44 -11.34 -0.56 -0.99
CA PHE A 44 -11.13 -1.36 0.21
C PHE A 44 -11.06 -0.48 1.45
N ASP A 45 -12.00 -0.67 2.38
CA ASP A 45 -12.08 0.13 3.60
C ASP A 45 -11.07 -0.33 4.64
N THR A 46 -9.88 0.27 4.61
CA THR A 46 -8.83 -0.03 5.58
C THR A 46 -9.15 0.51 6.98
N ASP A 47 -9.94 1.57 7.10
CA ASP A 47 -10.36 2.07 8.41
C ASP A 47 -11.20 1.02 9.14
N ARG A 48 -12.13 0.39 8.42
CA ARG A 48 -12.95 -0.69 8.97
C ARG A 48 -12.09 -1.89 9.37
N ALA A 49 -11.11 -2.24 8.54
CA ALA A 49 -10.18 -3.32 8.84
C ALA A 49 -9.35 -3.00 10.09
N MET A 50 -8.88 -1.76 10.24
CA MET A 50 -8.12 -1.35 11.42
C MET A 50 -8.96 -1.40 12.69
N ARG A 51 -10.19 -0.93 12.64
CA ARG A 51 -11.12 -1.03 13.79
C ARG A 51 -11.40 -2.47 14.18
N PHE A 52 -11.48 -3.38 13.21
CA PHE A 52 -11.64 -4.80 13.46
C PHE A 52 -10.40 -5.43 14.09
N LEU A 53 -9.20 -5.05 13.62
CA LEU A 53 -7.94 -5.63 14.07
C LEU A 53 -7.44 -5.05 15.40
N GLU A 54 -7.76 -3.81 15.71
CA GLU A 54 -7.23 -3.11 16.88
C GLU A 54 -7.41 -3.90 18.19
N PRO A 55 -8.61 -4.46 18.51
CA PRO A 55 -8.78 -5.22 19.74
C PRO A 55 -7.95 -6.50 19.83
N ARG A 56 -7.38 -6.93 18.72
CA ARG A 56 -6.58 -8.15 18.65
C ARG A 56 -5.09 -7.91 18.87
N TYR A 57 -4.68 -6.65 18.94
CA TYR A 57 -3.30 -6.28 19.23
C TYR A 57 -3.13 -6.09 20.72
N SER A 58 -1.95 -6.49 21.25
CA SER A 58 -1.64 -6.32 22.66
C SER A 58 -1.62 -4.84 23.06
N PRO A 59 -2.31 -4.43 24.12
CA PRO A 59 -2.29 -3.05 24.59
C PRO A 59 -0.94 -2.65 25.21
N THR A 60 -0.10 -3.61 25.56
CA THR A 60 1.18 -3.38 26.24
C THR A 60 2.40 -3.63 25.34
N GLY A 61 2.19 -4.12 24.13
CA GLY A 61 3.28 -4.40 23.20
C GLY A 61 3.76 -3.17 22.45
N ARG A 62 4.75 -3.38 21.58
CA ARG A 62 5.24 -2.35 20.66
C ARG A 62 4.08 -1.89 19.77
N PRO A 63 3.82 -0.57 19.63
CA PRO A 63 2.75 -0.10 18.76
C PRO A 63 2.93 -0.56 17.31
N ALA A 64 1.88 -1.07 16.72
CA ALA A 64 1.85 -1.38 15.30
C ALA A 64 1.65 -0.08 14.51
N ILE A 65 2.48 0.13 13.51
CA ILE A 65 2.42 1.28 12.61
C ILE A 65 2.38 0.80 11.16
N ASN A 66 1.89 1.65 10.27
CA ASN A 66 1.82 1.35 8.83
C ASN A 66 0.96 0.13 8.49
N GLN A 67 0.03 -0.26 9.36
CA GLN A 67 -0.81 -1.44 9.14
C GLN A 67 -1.70 -1.31 7.89
N PRO A 68 -2.36 -0.16 7.62
CA PRO A 68 -3.12 -0.02 6.38
C PRO A 68 -2.26 -0.18 5.13
N GLN A 69 -1.04 0.38 5.16
CA GLN A 69 -0.12 0.29 4.04
C GLN A 69 0.34 -1.16 3.81
N ILE A 70 0.62 -1.89 4.89
CA ILE A 70 0.98 -3.32 4.80
C ILE A 70 -0.18 -4.11 4.18
N LEU A 71 -1.40 -3.88 4.65
CA LEU A 71 -2.58 -4.56 4.13
C LEU A 71 -2.79 -4.24 2.64
N ARG A 72 -2.69 -2.97 2.25
CA ARG A 72 -2.79 -2.57 0.85
C ARG A 72 -1.69 -3.20 0.00
N SER A 73 -0.48 -3.32 0.55
CA SER A 73 0.64 -3.98 -0.12
C SER A 73 0.31 -5.44 -0.47
N PHE A 74 -0.25 -6.19 0.47
CA PHE A 74 -0.67 -7.56 0.21
C PHE A 74 -1.78 -7.63 -0.82
N ILE A 75 -2.78 -6.78 -0.73
CA ILE A 75 -3.89 -6.75 -1.69
C ILE A 75 -3.36 -6.44 -3.09
N LEU A 76 -2.52 -5.42 -3.23
CA LEU A 76 -1.93 -5.06 -4.52
C LEU A 76 -1.08 -6.21 -5.08
N PHE A 77 -0.29 -6.85 -4.24
CA PHE A 77 0.52 -8.00 -4.60
C PHE A 77 -0.35 -9.10 -5.25
N PHE A 78 -1.42 -9.50 -4.57
CA PHE A 78 -2.30 -10.54 -5.11
C PHE A 78 -3.05 -10.10 -6.37
N LEU A 79 -3.45 -8.83 -6.45
CA LEU A 79 -4.11 -8.30 -7.66
C LEU A 79 -3.16 -8.35 -8.87
N LEU A 80 -1.89 -7.99 -8.68
CA LEU A 80 -0.91 -8.00 -9.77
C LEU A 80 -0.49 -9.43 -10.17
N ILE A 81 -0.41 -10.35 -9.21
CA ILE A 81 -0.20 -11.77 -9.52
C ILE A 81 -1.35 -12.30 -10.36
N ALA A 82 -2.59 -12.00 -9.98
CA ALA A 82 -3.77 -12.44 -10.71
C ALA A 82 -3.81 -11.93 -12.16
N GLN A 83 -3.20 -10.76 -12.41
CA GLN A 83 -3.08 -10.19 -13.75
C GLN A 83 -1.84 -10.69 -14.51
N GLY A 84 -1.01 -11.53 -13.89
CA GLY A 84 0.21 -12.02 -14.51
C GLY A 84 1.33 -10.99 -14.64
N LEU A 85 1.25 -9.88 -13.90
CA LEU A 85 2.21 -8.77 -14.02
C LEU A 85 3.46 -8.97 -13.17
N ILE A 86 3.39 -9.78 -12.13
CA ILE A 86 4.52 -10.02 -11.22
C ILE A 86 4.57 -11.51 -10.82
N PRO A 87 5.77 -12.02 -10.44
CA PRO A 87 5.89 -13.39 -9.95
C PRO A 87 5.37 -13.53 -8.51
N LEU A 88 5.00 -14.75 -8.13
CA LEU A 88 4.58 -15.09 -6.77
C LEU A 88 5.80 -15.20 -5.86
N SER A 89 6.35 -14.06 -5.48
CA SER A 89 7.48 -13.97 -4.56
C SER A 89 7.37 -12.69 -3.73
N LEU A 90 7.14 -12.83 -2.43
CA LEU A 90 7.02 -11.69 -1.53
C LEU A 90 8.33 -10.90 -1.44
N THR A 91 9.47 -11.58 -1.44
CA THR A 91 10.78 -10.93 -1.39
C THR A 91 11.00 -10.04 -2.63
N LEU A 92 10.68 -10.54 -3.83
CA LEU A 92 10.80 -9.77 -5.05
C LEU A 92 9.79 -8.61 -5.08
N TRP A 93 8.59 -8.84 -4.54
CA TRP A 93 7.57 -7.78 -4.43
C TRP A 93 8.04 -6.61 -3.58
N ILE A 94 8.61 -6.89 -2.41
CA ILE A 94 9.11 -5.84 -1.51
C ILE A 94 10.27 -5.09 -2.14
N ARG A 95 11.17 -5.78 -2.85
CA ARG A 95 12.24 -5.12 -3.61
C ARG A 95 11.67 -4.21 -4.69
N ARG A 96 10.62 -4.64 -5.37
CA ARG A 96 9.96 -3.84 -6.40
C ARG A 96 9.31 -2.58 -5.83
N LEU A 97 8.67 -2.69 -4.66
CA LEU A 97 8.11 -1.52 -3.97
C LEU A 97 9.20 -0.47 -3.66
N LYS A 98 10.37 -0.93 -3.25
CA LYS A 98 11.49 -0.03 -2.94
C LYS A 98 12.06 0.67 -4.16
N ALA A 99 11.94 0.05 -5.32
CA ALA A 99 12.49 0.58 -6.58
C ALA A 99 11.45 1.32 -7.42
N ASP A 100 10.16 1.22 -7.08
CA ASP A 100 9.07 1.72 -7.90
C ASP A 100 8.16 2.64 -7.08
N ARG A 101 8.39 3.96 -7.23
CA ARG A 101 7.64 4.96 -6.47
C ARG A 101 6.16 5.02 -6.83
N VAL A 102 5.76 4.57 -8.03
CA VAL A 102 4.34 4.51 -8.40
C VAL A 102 3.63 3.45 -7.55
N LEU A 103 4.19 2.25 -7.48
CA LEU A 103 3.63 1.17 -6.66
C LEU A 103 3.60 1.55 -5.17
N ALA A 104 4.66 2.17 -4.68
CA ALA A 104 4.69 2.65 -3.30
C ALA A 104 3.58 3.66 -3.03
N ALA A 105 3.35 4.61 -3.93
CA ALA A 105 2.29 5.60 -3.79
C ALA A 105 0.90 4.96 -3.77
N LEU A 106 0.68 3.91 -4.56
CA LEU A 106 -0.62 3.23 -4.60
C LEU A 106 -1.00 2.58 -3.27
N ILE A 107 -0.03 2.20 -2.46
CA ILE A 107 -0.30 1.64 -1.13
C ILE A 107 -0.27 2.69 -0.02
N GLY A 108 0.02 3.93 -0.35
CA GLY A 108 0.03 5.04 0.59
C GLY A 108 1.40 5.35 1.19
N CYS A 109 2.49 4.97 0.52
CA CYS A 109 3.87 5.18 0.98
C CYS A 109 4.72 5.93 -0.04
N THR A 110 5.81 6.51 0.44
CA THR A 110 6.96 6.85 -0.41
C THR A 110 7.94 5.69 -0.37
N THR A 111 8.92 5.65 -1.28
CA THR A 111 9.94 4.60 -1.26
C THR A 111 10.81 4.65 0.01
N ASP A 112 10.88 5.80 0.67
CA ASP A 112 11.63 5.99 1.91
C ASP A 112 10.82 5.62 3.16
N SER A 113 9.50 5.54 3.06
CA SER A 113 8.60 5.30 4.19
C SER A 113 7.95 3.92 4.14
N LEU A 114 8.44 3.01 3.31
CA LEU A 114 7.90 1.66 3.22
C LEU A 114 8.07 0.90 4.53
N PRO A 115 7.10 0.04 4.91
CA PRO A 115 7.26 -0.85 6.03
C PRO A 115 8.48 -1.77 5.82
N PRO A 116 9.26 -2.05 6.87
CA PRO A 116 10.39 -2.96 6.74
C PRO A 116 9.94 -4.39 6.44
N LEU A 117 10.83 -5.19 5.84
CA LEU A 117 10.53 -6.58 5.48
C LEU A 117 10.00 -7.39 6.66
N GLY A 118 10.52 -7.18 7.85
CA GLY A 118 10.10 -7.90 9.06
C GLY A 118 8.68 -7.56 9.52
N SER A 119 8.03 -6.54 8.92
CA SER A 119 6.64 -6.18 9.23
C SER A 119 5.61 -7.01 8.47
N TYR A 120 6.05 -7.73 7.46
CA TYR A 120 5.17 -8.55 6.62
C TYR A 120 4.96 -9.95 7.15
#